data_c95581c2fd16580b648d1080ad0d3a32
#
_entry.id   c95581c2fd16580b648d1080ad0d3a32
#
_cell.length_a   1.000
_cell.length_b   1.000
_cell.length_c   1.000
_cell.angle_alpha   90.00
_cell.angle_beta   90.00
_cell.angle_gamma   90.00
#
_symmetry.space_group_name_H-M   'P 1'
#
loop_
_entity.id
_entity.type
_entity.pdbx_description
1 polymer ?
#
loop_
_entity_poly.entity_id
_entity_poly.type
_entity_poly.pdbx_seq_one_letter_code
_entity_poly.pdbx_strand_id
1 'polypeptide(L)' 'MSKEKFRYSMIYNDIKNDILNDVYKVGSLLPTEQVLSLKYDVNRSTLRKAMQMLADEGLIEKCPGKGTI' A
#
# COMPACT_ATOMS: atom_id res chain seq x y z
N MET A 1 -9.36 20.75 5.05
CA MET A 1 -8.71 19.46 5.26
C MET A 1 -8.82 18.59 4.01
N SER A 2 -7.73 18.09 3.53
CA SER A 2 -7.73 17.28 2.32
C SER A 2 -8.25 15.87 2.60
N LYS A 3 -9.27 15.43 1.87
CA LYS A 3 -9.78 14.07 1.97
C LYS A 3 -8.72 13.05 1.58
N GLU A 4 -7.83 13.41 0.65
CA GLU A 4 -6.76 12.54 0.20
C GLU A 4 -5.76 12.25 1.31
N LYS A 5 -5.40 13.26 2.10
CA LYS A 5 -4.49 13.08 3.22
C LYS A 5 -5.06 12.07 4.23
N PHE A 6 -6.36 12.15 4.46
CA PHE A 6 -7.05 11.23 5.36
C PHE A 6 -7.06 9.81 4.79
N ARG A 7 -7.30 9.70 3.47
CA ARG A 7 -7.40 8.40 2.83
C ARG A 7 -6.10 7.63 2.80
N TYR A 8 -4.97 8.29 2.52
CA TYR A 8 -3.71 7.55 2.47
C TYR A 8 -3.29 7.05 3.85
N SER A 9 -3.61 7.76 4.92
CA SER A 9 -3.34 7.28 6.27
C SER A 9 -4.15 6.02 6.58
N MET A 10 -5.41 5.99 6.16
CA MET A 10 -6.28 4.84 6.34
C MET A 10 -5.75 3.64 5.55
N ILE A 11 -5.35 3.86 4.31
CA ILE A 11 -4.79 2.81 3.47
C ILE A 11 -3.50 2.27 4.07
N TYR A 12 -2.63 3.16 4.53
CA TYR A 12 -1.38 2.79 5.19
C TYR A 12 -1.65 1.88 6.38
N ASN A 13 -2.55 2.30 7.26
CA ASN A 13 -2.88 1.51 8.45
C ASN A 13 -3.51 0.16 8.08
N ASP A 14 -4.38 0.15 7.09
CA ASP A 14 -5.08 -1.06 6.67
C ASP A 14 -4.09 -2.09 6.10
N ILE A 15 -3.22 -1.66 5.20
CA ILE A 15 -2.22 -2.56 4.62
C ILE A 15 -1.22 -3.01 5.67
N LYS A 16 -0.81 -2.10 6.55
CA LYS A 16 0.10 -2.44 7.64
C LYS A 16 -0.48 -3.53 8.53
N ASN A 17 -1.75 -3.39 8.91
CA ASN A 17 -2.43 -4.40 9.71
C ASN A 17 -2.51 -5.73 8.97
N ASP A 18 -2.80 -5.70 7.68
CA ASP A 18 -2.86 -6.91 6.87
C ASP A 18 -1.51 -7.63 6.84
N ILE A 19 -0.42 -6.87 6.74
CA ILE A 19 0.93 -7.45 6.77
C ILE A 19 1.22 -8.06 8.14
N LEU A 20 0.87 -7.36 9.22
CA LEU A 20 1.09 -7.84 10.59
C LEU A 20 0.23 -9.05 10.92
N ASN A 21 -0.92 -9.18 10.28
CA ASN A 21 -1.83 -10.31 10.48
C ASN A 21 -1.65 -11.42 9.44
N ASP A 22 -0.57 -11.37 8.67
CA ASP A 22 -0.22 -12.37 7.65
C ASP A 22 -1.25 -12.50 6.52
N VAL A 23 -2.09 -11.49 6.31
CA VAL A 23 -2.97 -11.44 5.13
C VAL A 23 -2.10 -11.34 3.88
N TYR A 24 -1.06 -10.50 3.95
CA TYR A 24 -0.02 -10.45 2.94
C TYR A 24 1.26 -11.02 3.56
N LYS A 25 1.68 -12.18 3.13
CA LYS A 25 2.87 -12.82 3.67
C LYS A 25 4.14 -12.13 3.21
N VAL A 26 5.13 -12.07 4.08
CA VAL A 26 6.43 -11.52 3.75
C VAL A 26 7.03 -12.30 2.57
N GLY A 27 7.50 -11.57 1.57
CA GLY A 27 8.08 -12.17 0.36
C GLY A 27 7.08 -12.49 -0.73
N SER A 28 5.77 -12.39 -0.46
CA SER A 28 4.76 -12.60 -1.50
C SER A 28 4.46 -11.29 -2.22
N LEU A 29 3.93 -11.40 -3.43
CA LEU A 29 3.55 -10.23 -4.21
C LEU A 29 2.27 -9.61 -3.66
N LEU A 30 2.28 -8.28 -3.47
CA LEU A 30 1.09 -7.53 -3.17
C LEU A 30 0.27 -7.27 -4.44
N PRO A 31 -1.03 -7.00 -4.30
CA PRO A 31 -1.81 -6.54 -5.45
C PRO A 31 -1.18 -5.30 -6.09
N THR A 32 -1.39 -5.13 -7.38
CA THR A 32 -0.83 -3.98 -8.09
C THR A 32 -1.44 -2.66 -7.59
N GLU A 33 -0.74 -1.55 -7.86
CA GLU A 33 -1.26 -0.23 -7.53
C GLU A 33 -2.63 0.01 -8.15
N GLN A 34 -2.83 -0.47 -9.38
CA GLN A 34 -4.12 -0.34 -10.05
C GLN A 34 -5.23 -1.06 -9.29
N VAL A 35 -4.97 -2.29 -8.88
CA VAL A 35 -5.93 -3.10 -8.13
C VAL A 35 -6.24 -2.45 -6.78
N LEU A 36 -5.20 -2.03 -6.08
CA LEU A 36 -5.37 -1.39 -4.77
C LEU A 36 -6.08 -0.04 -4.87
N SER A 37 -5.79 0.75 -5.91
CA SER A 37 -6.47 2.03 -6.09
C SER A 37 -7.96 1.83 -6.34
N LEU A 38 -8.33 0.78 -7.06
CA LEU A 38 -9.74 0.43 -7.27
C LEU A 38 -10.38 -0.07 -5.98
N LYS A 39 -9.67 -0.90 -5.23
CA LYS A 39 -10.17 -1.44 -3.97
C LYS A 39 -10.47 -0.34 -2.96
N TYR A 40 -9.60 0.66 -2.87
CA TYR A 40 -9.75 1.75 -1.91
C TYR A 40 -10.44 2.98 -2.50
N ASP A 41 -10.77 2.94 -3.79
CA ASP A 41 -11.43 4.04 -4.49
C ASP A 41 -10.65 5.36 -4.34
N VAL A 42 -9.37 5.32 -4.66
CA VAL A 42 -8.48 6.47 -4.57
C VAL A 42 -7.63 6.60 -5.82
N ASN A 43 -7.03 7.78 -6.01
CA ASN A 43 -6.07 7.99 -7.09
C ASN A 43 -4.79 7.21 -6.83
N ARG A 44 -4.07 6.89 -7.91
CA ARG A 44 -2.77 6.24 -7.78
C ARG A 44 -1.79 7.05 -6.95
N SER A 45 -1.81 8.39 -7.09
CA SER A 45 -0.92 9.25 -6.32
C SER A 45 -1.18 9.15 -4.82
N THR A 46 -2.45 9.08 -4.43
CA THR A 46 -2.82 8.90 -3.03
C THR A 46 -2.36 7.53 -2.53
N LEU A 47 -2.57 6.49 -3.33
CA LEU A 47 -2.12 5.14 -2.99
C LEU A 47 -0.61 5.08 -2.86
N ARG A 48 0.12 5.71 -3.80
CA ARG A 48 1.59 5.73 -3.77
C ARG A 48 2.14 6.36 -2.51
N LYS A 49 1.48 7.39 -1.98
CA LYS A 49 1.91 8.00 -0.72
C LYS A 49 1.84 6.99 0.41
N ALA A 50 0.76 6.24 0.49
CA ALA A 50 0.61 5.20 1.50
C ALA A 50 1.66 4.10 1.33
N MET A 51 1.85 3.65 0.09
CA MET A 51 2.83 2.62 -0.21
C MET A 51 4.25 3.08 0.09
N GLN A 52 4.55 4.35 -0.18
CA GLN A 52 5.86 4.92 0.13
C GLN A 52 6.13 4.92 1.64
N MET A 53 5.12 5.24 2.44
CA MET A 53 5.25 5.20 3.89
C MET A 53 5.56 3.78 4.37
N LEU A 54 4.91 2.79 3.78
CA LEU A 54 5.16 1.39 4.12
C LEU A 54 6.58 0.96 3.70
N ALA A 55 7.01 1.40 2.54
CA ALA A 55 8.36 1.10 2.05
C ALA A 55 9.43 1.75 2.93
N ASP A 56 9.18 3.00 3.37
CA ASP A 56 10.10 3.72 4.24
C ASP A 56 10.27 3.01 5.59
N GLU A 57 9.23 2.31 6.03
CA GLU A 57 9.29 1.54 7.27
C GLU A 57 9.83 0.11 7.06
N GLY A 58 10.14 -0.24 5.82
CA GLY A 58 10.67 -1.57 5.50
C GLY A 58 9.64 -2.68 5.48
N LEU A 59 8.35 -2.32 5.48
CA LEU A 59 7.28 -3.32 5.47
C LEU A 59 7.04 -3.90 4.08
N ILE A 60 7.33 -3.14 3.04
CA ILE A 60 7.21 -3.58 1.66
C ILE A 60 8.46 -3.16 0.88
N GLU A 61 8.65 -3.79 -0.27
CA GLU A 61 9.76 -3.47 -1.16
C GLU A 61 9.27 -3.42 -2.59
N LYS A 62 9.58 -2.34 -3.29
CA LYS A 62 9.24 -2.22 -4.71
C LYS A 62 10.34 -2.87 -5.54
N CYS A 63 9.96 -3.86 -6.33
CA CYS A 63 10.89 -4.60 -7.18
C CYS A 63 10.58 -4.30 -8.64
N PRO A 64 11.44 -3.56 -9.37
CA PRO A 64 11.21 -3.28 -10.78
C PRO A 64 11.00 -4.58 -11.57
N GLY A 65 9.93 -4.60 -12.36
CA GLY A 65 9.61 -5.77 -13.18
C GLY A 65 8.87 -6.88 -12.45
N LYS A 66 8.82 -6.85 -11.12
CA LYS A 66 8.14 -7.88 -10.33
C LYS A 66 6.97 -7.35 -9.51
N GLY A 67 6.86 -6.04 -9.36
CA GLY A 67 5.82 -5.43 -8.56
C GLY A 67 6.29 -5.13 -7.14
N THR A 68 5.36 -5.15 -6.19
CA THR A 68 5.65 -4.84 -4.79
C THR A 68 5.57 -6.11 -3.94
N ILE A 69 6.54 -6.28 -3.09
CA ILE A 69 6.64 -7.45 -2.22
C ILE A 69 6.50 -7.05 -0.76
#